data_f32748786416126973c0e2904eaebdae
#
_entry.id   f32748786416126973c0e2904eaebdae
#
_cell.length_a   1.000
_cell.length_b   1.000
_cell.length_c   1.000
_cell.angle_alpha   90.00
_cell.angle_beta   90.00
_cell.angle_gamma   90.00
#
_symmetry.space_group_name_H-M   'P 1'
#
loop_
_entity.id
_entity.type
_entity.pdbx_description
1 polymer ?
#
loop_
_entity_poly.entity_id
_entity_poly.type
_entity_poly.pdbx_seq_one_letter_code
_entity_poly.pdbx_strand_id
1 'polypeptide(L)'
;MFSLQLFQLIVLGVKGVNDMRLWHYRLLPYLPDAQFKGQLRELCAIKRDWECNGTTNHLLINKVMEYPKSELSNYAFKYFKEYEKRYGKSLKSKYWEFAEFGYGKHNVFVADGIPCFDGWHNKEYLRVCMANLYEKHFLGVGKSRITDEEWETLCIGYKEITGEEYVI
;
A
#
# COMPACT_ATOMS: atom_id res chain seq x y z
N MET A 1 10.05 -1.23 -24.22
CA MET A 1 10.75 0.08 -24.19
C MET A 1 10.17 1.09 -23.19
N PHE A 2 9.17 0.71 -22.37
CA PHE A 2 8.54 1.58 -21.34
C PHE A 2 9.13 1.44 -19.92
N SER A 3 10.01 0.46 -19.71
CA SER A 3 10.52 0.11 -18.37
C SER A 3 11.60 1.06 -17.84
N LEU A 4 12.47 1.62 -18.69
CA LEU A 4 13.59 2.47 -18.25
C LEU A 4 13.17 3.90 -17.86
N GLN A 5 12.14 4.46 -18.48
CA GLN A 5 11.69 5.82 -18.18
C GLN A 5 10.96 5.89 -16.83
N LEU A 6 10.23 4.85 -16.44
CA LEU A 6 9.61 4.78 -15.10
C LEU A 6 10.69 4.63 -14.01
N PHE A 7 11.75 3.87 -14.28
CA PHE A 7 12.87 3.69 -13.35
C PHE A 7 13.67 4.98 -13.15
N GLN A 8 13.88 5.77 -14.20
CA GLN A 8 14.57 7.06 -14.10
C GLN A 8 13.77 8.13 -13.37
N LEU A 9 12.43 8.14 -13.44
CA LEU A 9 11.57 9.05 -12.67
C LEU A 9 11.55 8.73 -11.18
N ILE A 10 11.80 7.48 -10.80
CA ILE A 10 11.86 7.04 -9.41
C ILE A 10 13.23 7.36 -8.78
N VAL A 11 14.31 7.33 -9.57
CA VAL A 11 15.70 7.54 -9.09
C VAL A 11 16.08 9.02 -9.00
N LEU A 12 15.42 9.91 -9.76
CA LEU A 12 15.64 11.36 -9.66
C LEU A 12 14.75 11.94 -8.55
N GLY A 13 15.14 11.65 -7.30
CA GLY A 13 14.50 12.12 -6.09
C GLY A 13 14.32 13.64 -6.05
N VAL A 14 13.10 14.12 -6.31
CA VAL A 14 12.67 15.43 -5.88
C VAL A 14 12.48 15.37 -4.37
N LYS A 15 13.48 15.80 -3.63
CA LYS A 15 13.39 16.03 -2.18
C LYS A 15 12.21 16.95 -1.90
N GLY A 16 11.18 16.43 -1.20
CA GLY A 16 10.10 17.25 -0.66
C GLY A 16 8.69 16.89 -1.09
N VAL A 17 8.48 15.88 -1.92
CA VAL A 17 7.13 15.37 -2.20
C VAL A 17 6.77 14.40 -1.09
N ASN A 18 5.65 14.64 -0.38
CA ASN A 18 5.08 13.67 0.56
C ASN A 18 5.02 12.31 -0.12
N ASP A 19 5.79 11.35 0.38
CA ASP A 19 5.97 10.01 -0.18
C ASP A 19 4.73 9.13 0.13
N MET A 20 3.55 9.63 -0.29
CA MET A 20 2.29 8.95 -0.11
C MET A 20 2.26 7.73 -1.04
N ARG A 21 2.07 6.54 -0.46
CA ARG A 21 2.09 5.27 -1.19
C ARG A 21 0.91 4.39 -0.79
N LEU A 22 0.45 3.62 -1.73
CA LEU A 22 -0.42 2.49 -1.46
C LEU A 22 0.37 1.21 -1.76
N TRP A 23 0.95 0.60 -0.74
CA TRP A 23 1.73 -0.62 -0.92
C TRP A 23 0.89 -1.72 -1.57
N HIS A 24 1.51 -2.59 -2.35
CA HIS A 24 0.81 -3.74 -2.90
C HIS A 24 0.14 -4.54 -1.77
N TYR A 25 -1.17 -4.84 -1.90
CA TYR A 25 -1.96 -5.40 -0.79
C TYR A 25 -1.42 -6.73 -0.25
N ARG A 26 -0.77 -7.55 -1.10
CA ARG A 26 -0.16 -8.81 -0.67
C ARG A 26 1.13 -8.62 0.15
N LEU A 27 1.75 -7.43 0.12
CA LEU A 27 2.89 -7.11 0.98
C LEU A 27 2.51 -6.71 2.40
N LEU A 28 1.23 -6.40 2.68
CA LEU A 28 0.80 -5.94 4.00
C LEU A 28 1.30 -6.84 5.15
N PRO A 29 1.27 -8.19 5.05
CA PRO A 29 1.76 -9.06 6.12
C PRO A 29 3.28 -9.00 6.36
N TYR A 30 4.05 -8.52 5.38
CA TYR A 30 5.52 -8.52 5.41
C TYR A 30 6.11 -7.13 5.63
N LEU A 31 5.29 -6.07 5.57
CA LEU A 31 5.75 -4.70 5.76
C LEU A 31 6.37 -4.50 7.14
N PRO A 32 7.54 -3.83 7.23
CA PRO A 32 8.06 -3.36 8.50
C PRO A 32 7.05 -2.47 9.24
N ASP A 33 7.14 -2.45 10.56
CA ASP A 33 6.16 -1.79 11.42
C ASP A 33 5.98 -0.29 11.11
N ALA A 34 7.07 0.40 10.80
CA ALA A 34 7.04 1.82 10.44
C ALA A 34 6.25 2.08 9.15
N GLN A 35 6.49 1.27 8.10
CA GLN A 35 5.80 1.36 6.82
C GLN A 35 4.34 0.92 6.96
N PHE A 36 4.08 -0.13 7.73
CA PHE A 36 2.73 -0.61 7.99
C PHE A 36 1.89 0.44 8.72
N LYS A 37 2.39 1.04 9.80
CA LYS A 37 1.70 2.13 10.52
C LYS A 37 1.52 3.38 9.64
N GLY A 38 2.51 3.68 8.80
CA GLY A 38 2.41 4.76 7.81
C GLY A 38 1.22 4.58 6.87
N GLN A 39 0.98 3.35 6.42
CA GLN A 39 -0.10 3.04 5.47
C GLN A 39 -1.49 3.42 5.99
N LEU A 40 -1.76 3.35 7.30
CA LEU A 40 -3.04 3.79 7.86
C LEU A 40 -3.27 5.28 7.66
N ARG A 41 -2.24 6.09 7.87
CA ARG A 41 -2.33 7.56 7.67
C ARG A 41 -2.58 7.87 6.20
N GLU A 42 -1.92 7.17 5.31
CA GLU A 42 -2.08 7.32 3.87
C GLU A 42 -3.48 6.92 3.41
N LEU A 43 -4.00 5.79 3.88
CA LEU A 43 -5.37 5.36 3.59
C LEU A 43 -6.41 6.41 4.02
N CYS A 44 -6.28 6.94 5.23
CA CYS A 44 -7.18 7.98 5.73
C CYS A 44 -7.05 9.29 4.91
N ALA A 45 -5.84 9.65 4.48
CA ALA A 45 -5.61 10.82 3.65
C ALA A 45 -6.21 10.65 2.26
N ILE A 46 -6.00 9.50 1.60
CA ILE A 46 -6.58 9.18 0.29
C ILE A 46 -8.11 9.26 0.35
N LYS A 47 -8.72 8.60 1.35
CA LYS A 47 -10.18 8.63 1.53
C LYS A 47 -10.69 10.06 1.67
N ARG A 48 -10.10 10.86 2.56
CA ARG A 48 -10.48 12.26 2.80
C ARG A 48 -10.35 13.08 1.53
N ASP A 49 -9.21 12.99 0.85
CA ASP A 49 -8.95 13.77 -0.36
C ASP A 49 -9.91 13.38 -1.48
N TRP A 50 -10.26 12.12 -1.61
CA TRP A 50 -11.26 11.65 -2.56
C TRP A 50 -12.65 12.23 -2.26
N GLU A 51 -13.05 12.28 -0.98
CA GLU A 51 -14.36 12.81 -0.57
C GLU A 51 -14.44 14.33 -0.72
N CYS A 52 -13.36 15.06 -0.40
CA CYS A 52 -13.37 16.52 -0.35
C CYS A 52 -12.98 17.18 -1.67
N ASN A 53 -12.01 16.60 -2.38
CA ASN A 53 -11.36 17.25 -3.52
C ASN A 53 -11.56 16.49 -4.84
N GLY A 54 -12.05 15.25 -4.79
CA GLY A 54 -12.15 14.36 -5.95
C GLY A 54 -10.78 13.91 -6.52
N THR A 55 -9.67 14.35 -5.93
CA THR A 55 -8.30 14.02 -6.35
C THR A 55 -7.33 14.16 -5.19
N THR A 56 -6.14 13.57 -5.31
CA THR A 56 -5.02 13.79 -4.40
C THR A 56 -3.93 14.61 -5.09
N ASN A 57 -2.98 15.14 -4.32
CA ASN A 57 -1.81 15.82 -4.86
C ASN A 57 -0.75 14.84 -5.42
N HIS A 58 -1.04 13.55 -5.45
CA HIS A 58 -0.14 12.48 -5.86
C HIS A 58 -0.65 11.74 -7.09
N LEU A 59 0.09 11.83 -8.21
CA LEU A 59 -0.28 11.17 -9.48
C LEU A 59 -0.44 9.64 -9.33
N LEU A 60 0.45 8.97 -8.58
CA LEU A 60 0.37 7.53 -8.36
C LEU A 60 -0.86 7.14 -7.52
N ILE A 61 -1.25 7.99 -6.59
CA ILE A 61 -2.42 7.75 -5.74
C ILE A 61 -3.71 8.08 -6.48
N ASN A 62 -3.68 9.03 -7.40
CA ASN A 62 -4.86 9.32 -8.23
C ASN A 62 -5.31 8.12 -9.07
N LYS A 63 -4.40 7.16 -9.33
CA LYS A 63 -4.77 5.88 -9.95
C LYS A 63 -5.82 5.10 -9.15
N VAL A 64 -5.87 5.27 -7.84
CA VAL A 64 -6.91 4.65 -7.01
C VAL A 64 -8.32 5.09 -7.43
N MET A 65 -8.46 6.30 -7.94
CA MET A 65 -9.74 6.88 -8.35
C MET A 65 -10.23 6.41 -9.74
N GLU A 66 -9.38 5.69 -10.48
CA GLU A 66 -9.79 4.97 -11.69
C GLU A 66 -10.63 3.72 -11.34
N TYR A 67 -10.64 3.32 -10.08
CA TYR A 67 -11.34 2.16 -9.56
C TYR A 67 -12.56 2.57 -8.73
N PRO A 68 -13.53 1.67 -8.55
CA PRO A 68 -14.64 1.93 -7.61
C PRO A 68 -14.14 2.18 -6.19
N LYS A 69 -14.85 3.01 -5.42
CA LYS A 69 -14.53 3.29 -4.00
C LYS A 69 -14.44 2.02 -3.16
N SER A 70 -15.20 0.98 -3.51
CA SER A 70 -15.13 -0.34 -2.87
C SER A 70 -13.75 -0.98 -2.91
N GLU A 71 -12.94 -0.72 -3.94
CA GLU A 71 -11.57 -1.25 -4.02
C GLU A 71 -10.67 -0.69 -2.92
N LEU A 72 -10.75 0.62 -2.64
CA LEU A 72 -10.02 1.23 -1.54
C LEU A 72 -10.52 0.69 -0.19
N SER A 73 -11.83 0.45 -0.06
CA SER A 73 -12.41 -0.14 1.15
C SER A 73 -11.95 -1.58 1.35
N ASN A 74 -11.92 -2.40 0.29
CA ASN A 74 -11.41 -3.78 0.34
C ASN A 74 -9.94 -3.83 0.75
N TYR A 75 -9.14 -2.90 0.23
CA TYR A 75 -7.75 -2.75 0.65
C TYR A 75 -7.65 -2.39 2.14
N ALA A 76 -8.45 -1.42 2.59
CA ALA A 76 -8.48 -1.01 3.99
C ALA A 76 -8.90 -2.16 4.92
N PHE A 77 -9.84 -3.01 4.51
CA PHE A 77 -10.26 -4.18 5.31
C PHE A 77 -9.13 -5.21 5.46
N LYS A 78 -8.36 -5.46 4.39
CA LYS A 78 -7.16 -6.31 4.47
C LYS A 78 -6.13 -5.72 5.43
N TYR A 79 -5.94 -4.41 5.38
CA TYR A 79 -5.08 -3.69 6.33
C TYR A 79 -5.58 -3.85 7.78
N PHE A 80 -6.87 -3.65 8.05
CA PHE A 80 -7.44 -3.74 9.40
C PHE A 80 -7.35 -5.16 9.96
N LYS A 81 -7.55 -6.17 9.13
CA LYS A 81 -7.36 -7.58 9.52
C LYS A 81 -5.92 -7.87 9.93
N GLU A 82 -4.95 -7.40 9.14
CA GLU A 82 -3.53 -7.54 9.48
C GLU A 82 -3.15 -6.71 10.71
N TYR A 83 -3.74 -5.52 10.89
CA TYR A 83 -3.55 -4.69 12.07
C TYR A 83 -4.01 -5.43 13.35
N GLU A 84 -5.20 -6.03 13.32
CA GLU A 84 -5.72 -6.80 14.43
C GLU A 84 -4.84 -8.01 14.75
N LYS A 85 -4.37 -8.72 13.72
CA LYS A 85 -3.43 -9.84 13.86
C LYS A 85 -2.12 -9.42 14.54
N ARG A 86 -1.54 -8.27 14.13
CA ARG A 86 -0.26 -7.79 14.67
C ARG A 86 -0.35 -7.24 16.08
N TYR A 87 -1.40 -6.49 16.38
CA TYR A 87 -1.47 -5.69 17.60
C TYR A 87 -2.55 -6.15 18.59
N GLY A 88 -3.36 -7.15 18.25
CA GLY A 88 -4.48 -7.60 19.09
C GLY A 88 -5.55 -6.54 19.31
N LYS A 89 -5.61 -5.51 18.47
CA LYS A 89 -6.51 -4.36 18.61
C LYS A 89 -7.30 -4.17 17.32
N SER A 90 -8.63 -3.96 17.47
CA SER A 90 -9.50 -3.70 16.33
C SER A 90 -9.69 -2.21 16.08
N LEU A 91 -9.64 -1.80 14.81
CA LEU A 91 -9.92 -0.44 14.36
C LEU A 91 -11.39 -0.31 13.91
N LYS A 92 -12.34 -0.70 14.76
CA LYS A 92 -13.77 -0.77 14.42
C LYS A 92 -14.34 0.53 13.82
N SER A 93 -14.02 1.69 14.39
CA SER A 93 -14.49 2.97 13.87
C SER A 93 -14.02 3.20 12.44
N LYS A 94 -12.73 2.97 12.19
CA LYS A 94 -12.14 3.11 10.83
C LYS A 94 -12.71 2.09 9.85
N TYR A 95 -12.96 0.87 10.31
CA TYR A 95 -13.63 -0.16 9.50
C TYR A 95 -14.98 0.35 8.98
N TRP A 96 -15.84 0.88 9.86
CA TRP A 96 -17.16 1.39 9.47
C TRP A 96 -17.07 2.64 8.57
N GLU A 97 -16.13 3.54 8.82
CA GLU A 97 -15.88 4.69 7.95
C GLU A 97 -15.54 4.26 6.50
N PHE A 98 -14.68 3.25 6.34
CA PHE A 98 -14.33 2.72 5.02
C PHE A 98 -15.46 1.88 4.42
N ALA A 99 -16.21 1.15 5.23
CA ALA A 99 -17.39 0.41 4.78
C ALA A 99 -18.44 1.35 4.18
N GLU A 100 -18.78 2.42 4.87
CA GLU A 100 -19.70 3.45 4.37
C GLU A 100 -19.17 4.13 3.11
N PHE A 101 -17.88 4.44 3.07
CA PHE A 101 -17.23 5.05 1.91
C PHE A 101 -17.35 4.20 0.64
N GLY A 102 -17.10 2.91 0.73
CA GLY A 102 -17.07 2.02 -0.45
C GLY A 102 -18.42 1.43 -0.83
N TYR A 103 -19.27 1.18 0.17
CA TYR A 103 -20.50 0.39 -0.01
C TYR A 103 -21.79 1.12 0.40
N GLY A 104 -21.68 2.31 1.01
CA GLY A 104 -22.83 3.02 1.58
C GLY A 104 -23.31 2.40 2.90
N LYS A 105 -24.30 3.05 3.52
CA LYS A 105 -24.74 2.76 4.90
C LYS A 105 -25.34 1.36 5.13
N HIS A 106 -25.72 0.64 4.09
CA HIS A 106 -26.54 -0.57 4.22
C HIS A 106 -26.00 -1.84 3.53
N ASN A 107 -24.82 -1.78 2.88
CA ASN A 107 -24.33 -2.88 2.05
C ASN A 107 -22.87 -3.22 2.33
N VAL A 108 -22.56 -3.78 3.50
CA VAL A 108 -21.21 -4.27 3.75
C VAL A 108 -21.18 -5.78 3.52
N PHE A 109 -20.70 -6.17 2.35
CA PHE A 109 -20.32 -7.56 2.09
C PHE A 109 -18.82 -7.59 1.78
N VAL A 110 -18.01 -7.99 2.76
CA VAL A 110 -16.58 -8.16 2.59
C VAL A 110 -16.31 -9.63 2.30
N ALA A 111 -16.04 -9.97 1.04
CA ALA A 111 -15.55 -11.29 0.71
C ALA A 111 -14.04 -11.36 0.94
N ASP A 112 -13.61 -12.23 1.85
CA ASP A 112 -12.21 -12.60 1.98
C ASP A 112 -11.70 -13.18 0.63
N GLY A 113 -10.47 -12.80 0.27
CA GLY A 113 -9.82 -13.35 -0.92
C GLY A 113 -10.00 -12.55 -2.22
N ILE A 114 -10.86 -11.54 -2.26
CA ILE A 114 -10.99 -10.68 -3.45
C ILE A 114 -9.68 -9.90 -3.66
N PRO A 115 -9.08 -9.93 -4.88
CA PRO A 115 -7.98 -9.05 -5.24
C PRO A 115 -8.39 -7.59 -5.08
N CYS A 116 -7.44 -6.72 -4.73
CA CYS A 116 -7.65 -5.28 -4.74
C CYS A 116 -6.95 -4.67 -5.94
N PHE A 117 -7.62 -3.72 -6.62
CA PHE A 117 -7.07 -2.98 -7.73
C PHE A 117 -6.56 -3.90 -8.85
N ASP A 118 -7.42 -4.81 -9.31
CA ASP A 118 -7.08 -5.73 -10.39
C ASP A 118 -6.51 -4.99 -11.60
N GLY A 119 -5.46 -5.55 -12.21
CA GLY A 119 -4.71 -4.90 -13.28
C GLY A 119 -3.67 -3.87 -12.83
N TRP A 120 -3.83 -3.23 -11.64
CA TRP A 120 -2.80 -2.33 -11.08
C TRP A 120 -1.92 -3.03 -10.04
N HIS A 121 -2.52 -3.68 -9.03
CA HIS A 121 -1.76 -4.45 -8.04
C HIS A 121 -1.31 -5.80 -8.60
N ASN A 122 -0.55 -5.73 -9.68
CA ASN A 122 0.04 -6.85 -10.41
C ASN A 122 1.51 -7.07 -10.01
N LYS A 123 2.20 -8.00 -10.68
CA LYS A 123 3.61 -8.33 -10.41
C LYS A 123 4.56 -7.14 -10.66
N GLU A 124 4.28 -6.32 -11.67
CA GLU A 124 5.09 -5.14 -11.98
C GLU A 124 4.98 -4.09 -10.86
N TYR A 125 3.76 -3.82 -10.38
CA TYR A 125 3.57 -2.92 -9.26
C TYR A 125 4.17 -3.47 -7.95
N LEU A 126 4.10 -4.78 -7.74
CA LEU A 126 4.79 -5.41 -6.62
C LEU A 126 6.30 -5.16 -6.66
N ARG A 127 6.93 -5.28 -7.84
CA ARG A 127 8.35 -4.96 -8.03
C ARG A 127 8.66 -3.48 -7.76
N VAL A 128 7.79 -2.56 -8.18
CA VAL A 128 7.91 -1.13 -7.86
C VAL A 128 7.86 -0.91 -6.35
N CYS A 129 6.95 -1.57 -5.64
CA CYS A 129 6.89 -1.51 -4.17
C CYS A 129 8.18 -2.03 -3.53
N MET A 130 8.70 -3.17 -3.98
CA MET A 130 9.96 -3.74 -3.48
C MET A 130 11.15 -2.82 -3.73
N ALA A 131 11.26 -2.22 -4.92
CA ALA A 131 12.34 -1.27 -5.24
C ALA A 131 12.32 -0.04 -4.29
N ASN A 132 11.12 0.48 -3.99
CA ASN A 132 10.97 1.58 -3.04
C ASN A 132 11.30 1.18 -1.59
N LEU A 133 11.00 -0.06 -1.20
CA LEU A 133 11.37 -0.59 0.11
C LEU A 133 12.88 -0.83 0.19
N TYR A 134 13.50 -1.30 -0.90
CA TYR A 134 14.95 -1.44 -1.00
C TYR A 134 15.68 -0.10 -0.85
N GLU A 135 15.19 0.97 -1.48
CA GLU A 135 15.74 2.32 -1.28
C GLU A 135 15.72 2.73 0.19
N LYS A 136 14.63 2.43 0.92
CA LYS A 136 14.53 2.70 2.36
C LYS A 136 15.46 1.80 3.20
N HIS A 137 15.75 0.60 2.73
CA HIS A 137 16.74 -0.28 3.35
C HIS A 137 18.17 0.24 3.14
N PHE A 138 18.51 0.56 1.89
CA PHE A 138 19.88 0.93 1.50
C PHE A 138 20.24 2.38 1.87
N LEU A 139 19.36 3.34 1.59
CA LEU A 139 19.58 4.77 1.80
C LEU A 139 18.83 5.34 3.01
N GLY A 140 17.98 4.55 3.64
CA GLY A 140 17.10 5.01 4.71
C GLY A 140 17.86 5.45 5.95
N VAL A 141 17.38 6.53 6.57
CA VAL A 141 17.90 7.06 7.83
C VAL A 141 16.76 7.23 8.84
N GLY A 142 17.10 7.11 10.13
CA GLY A 142 16.14 7.31 11.20
C GLY A 142 15.05 6.24 11.27
N LYS A 143 13.84 6.63 11.68
CA LYS A 143 12.72 5.72 11.98
C LYS A 143 12.09 5.05 10.74
N SER A 144 12.39 5.52 9.54
CA SER A 144 11.87 4.95 8.30
C SER A 144 12.85 3.98 7.63
N ARG A 145 14.04 3.82 8.21
CA ARG A 145 15.03 2.85 7.73
C ARG A 145 14.49 1.44 7.94
N ILE A 146 14.72 0.60 6.94
CA ILE A 146 14.41 -0.84 7.00
C ILE A 146 15.69 -1.57 7.39
N THR A 147 15.64 -2.43 8.40
CA THR A 147 16.78 -3.25 8.85
C THR A 147 17.04 -4.41 7.90
N ASP A 148 18.17 -5.09 8.08
CA ASP A 148 18.52 -6.27 7.28
C ASP A 148 17.48 -7.39 7.49
N GLU A 149 17.03 -7.62 8.72
CA GLU A 149 16.01 -8.64 9.04
C GLU A 149 14.63 -8.30 8.46
N GLU A 150 14.27 -7.02 8.50
CA GLU A 150 13.01 -6.54 7.89
C GLU A 150 13.07 -6.67 6.36
N TRP A 151 14.23 -6.40 5.75
CA TRP A 151 14.43 -6.58 4.32
C TRP A 151 14.37 -8.07 3.91
N GLU A 152 14.98 -8.94 4.68
CA GLU A 152 14.91 -10.40 4.47
C GLU A 152 13.44 -10.87 4.54
N THR A 153 12.67 -10.39 5.51
CA THR A 153 11.24 -10.68 5.64
C THR A 153 10.45 -10.26 4.38
N LEU A 154 10.76 -9.08 3.82
CA LEU A 154 10.15 -8.60 2.58
C LEU A 154 10.52 -9.49 1.38
N CYS A 155 11.78 -9.94 1.29
CA CYS A 155 12.21 -10.86 0.23
C CYS A 155 11.52 -12.21 0.33
N ILE A 156 11.34 -12.75 1.53
CA ILE A 156 10.54 -13.96 1.78
C ILE A 156 9.10 -13.75 1.31
N GLY A 157 8.49 -12.63 1.69
CA GLY A 157 7.13 -12.29 1.26
C GLY A 157 7.01 -12.17 -0.27
N TYR A 158 7.97 -11.53 -0.93
CA TYR A 158 8.00 -11.47 -2.38
C TYR A 158 8.04 -12.86 -3.02
N LYS A 159 8.89 -13.75 -2.51
CA LYS A 159 9.00 -15.14 -2.98
C LYS A 159 7.70 -15.92 -2.77
N GLU A 160 7.06 -15.79 -1.61
CA GLU A 160 5.77 -16.44 -1.33
C GLU A 160 4.66 -15.93 -2.25
N ILE A 161 4.69 -14.64 -2.61
CA ILE A 161 3.70 -14.02 -3.50
C ILE A 161 3.89 -14.43 -4.95
N THR A 162 5.13 -14.51 -5.43
CA THR A 162 5.46 -14.66 -6.86
C THR A 162 5.98 -16.02 -7.25
N GLY A 163 6.49 -16.81 -6.29
CA GLY A 163 7.27 -18.03 -6.53
C GLY A 163 8.72 -17.77 -6.96
N GLU A 164 9.17 -16.51 -7.02
CA GLU A 164 10.49 -16.11 -7.51
C GLU A 164 11.28 -15.36 -6.43
N GLU A 165 12.60 -15.49 -6.45
CA GLU A 165 13.46 -14.63 -5.61
C GLU A 165 13.42 -13.18 -6.10
N TYR A 166 13.47 -12.23 -5.17
CA TYR A 166 13.65 -10.83 -5.53
C TYR A 166 15.10 -10.58 -5.91
N VAL A 167 15.33 -10.17 -7.13
CA VAL A 167 16.66 -9.79 -7.65
C VAL A 167 16.63 -8.27 -7.93
N ILE A 168 17.63 -7.59 -7.36
CA ILE A 168 17.84 -6.13 -7.48
C ILE A 168 18.35 -5.80 -8.87
#